data_d5d8addd5e3f306a8ae6729e786748f3
#
_entry.id   d5d8addd5e3f306a8ae6729e786748f3
#
_cell.length_a   1.000
_cell.length_b   1.000
_cell.length_c   1.000
_cell.angle_alpha   90.00
_cell.angle_beta   90.00
_cell.angle_gamma   90.00
#
_symmetry.space_group_name_H-M   'P 1'
#
loop_
_entity.id
_entity.type
_entity.pdbx_description
1 polymer ?
#
loop_
_entity_poly.entity_id
_entity_poly.type
_entity_poly.pdbx_seq_one_letter_code
_entity_poly.pdbx_strand_id
1 'polypeptide(L)'
;MTVKTTGAELKRFYFDDAFWPEGAWHENEEIEVDGSPLSEDVGIEGVPDGAAVKIAGGVVIGLPDLGDDGPSFEGHFKKWRRAQSTVLFVVECAKDKKGAVRAAIRAAGGRIT
;
A
#
# COMPACT_ATOMS: atom_id res chain seq x y z
N MET A 1 12.50 8.99 -4.08
CA MET A 1 11.23 8.93 -4.85
C MET A 1 10.07 9.27 -3.93
N THR A 2 9.08 9.99 -4.41
CA THR A 2 7.92 10.37 -3.59
C THR A 2 6.64 9.74 -4.10
N VAL A 3 5.70 9.52 -3.18
CA VAL A 3 4.35 9.05 -3.51
C VAL A 3 3.37 10.16 -3.17
N LYS A 4 2.48 10.45 -4.08
CA LYS A 4 1.41 11.43 -3.86
C LYS A 4 0.13 10.69 -3.47
N THR A 5 -0.56 11.22 -2.46
CA THR A 5 -1.81 10.65 -1.97
C THR A 5 -2.70 11.74 -1.36
N THR A 6 -3.78 11.33 -0.71
CA THR A 6 -4.66 12.21 0.04
C THR A 6 -4.58 11.88 1.53
N GLY A 7 -5.04 12.79 2.38
CA GLY A 7 -5.11 12.53 3.81
C GLY A 7 -5.99 11.33 4.13
N ALA A 8 -7.11 11.17 3.43
CA ALA A 8 -8.00 10.03 3.63
C ALA A 8 -7.31 8.69 3.34
N GLU A 9 -6.58 8.60 2.23
CA GLU A 9 -5.87 7.38 1.85
C GLU A 9 -4.73 7.08 2.81
N LEU A 10 -3.95 8.11 3.20
CA LEU A 10 -2.86 7.96 4.17
C LEU A 10 -3.39 7.39 5.48
N LYS A 11 -4.50 7.91 5.98
CA LYS A 11 -5.08 7.44 7.25
C LYS A 11 -5.57 5.99 7.14
N ARG A 12 -6.18 5.61 6.03
CA ARG A 12 -6.60 4.21 5.83
C ARG A 12 -5.41 3.26 5.84
N PHE A 13 -4.31 3.65 5.21
CA PHE A 13 -3.09 2.86 5.22
C PHE A 13 -2.49 2.77 6.64
N TYR A 14 -2.34 3.91 7.27
CA TYR A 14 -1.67 3.98 8.58
C TYR A 14 -2.41 3.21 9.67
N PHE A 15 -3.73 3.21 9.64
CA PHE A 15 -4.55 2.57 10.65
C PHE A 15 -5.10 1.19 10.21
N ASP A 16 -4.58 0.62 9.14
CA ASP A 16 -4.99 -0.70 8.66
C ASP A 16 -4.26 -1.80 9.44
N ASP A 17 -4.84 -2.23 10.55
CA ASP A 17 -4.25 -3.24 11.42
C ASP A 17 -4.10 -4.61 10.73
N ALA A 18 -4.90 -4.89 9.71
CA ALA A 18 -4.77 -6.11 8.93
C ALA A 18 -3.52 -6.12 8.06
N PHE A 19 -3.04 -4.94 7.67
CA PHE A 19 -1.84 -4.80 6.83
C PHE A 19 -0.55 -4.66 7.65
N TRP A 20 -0.63 -4.00 8.82
CA TRP A 20 0.51 -3.79 9.71
C TRP A 20 0.58 -4.92 10.74
N PRO A 21 1.58 -5.82 10.65
CA PRO A 21 1.73 -6.89 11.64
C PRO A 21 2.01 -6.30 13.03
N GLU A 22 1.62 -7.03 14.06
CA GLU A 22 1.94 -6.64 15.42
C GLU A 22 3.46 -6.52 15.60
N GLY A 23 3.89 -5.42 16.20
CA GLY A 23 5.31 -5.13 16.41
C GLY A 23 6.01 -4.43 15.26
N ALA A 24 5.35 -4.26 14.12
CA ALA A 24 5.92 -3.49 13.02
C ALA A 24 5.79 -1.99 13.30
N TRP A 25 6.83 -1.24 12.93
CA TRP A 25 6.80 0.23 13.01
C TRP A 25 7.61 0.83 11.87
N HIS A 26 7.72 2.13 11.87
CA HIS A 26 8.42 2.86 10.82
C HIS A 26 9.27 3.99 11.40
N GLU A 27 10.31 4.38 10.66
CA GLU A 27 11.21 5.45 11.05
C GLU A 27 11.66 6.25 9.82
N ASN A 28 11.98 7.51 10.06
CA ASN A 28 12.67 8.40 9.10
C ASN A 28 11.89 8.70 7.81
N GLU A 29 10.61 8.42 7.74
CA GLU A 29 9.81 8.84 6.61
C GLU A 29 9.55 10.35 6.65
N GLU A 30 9.44 10.95 5.46
CA GLU A 30 9.08 12.34 5.31
C GLU A 30 7.67 12.43 4.76
N ILE A 31 6.80 13.12 5.48
CA ILE A 31 5.41 13.33 5.09
C ILE A 31 5.14 14.82 4.99
N GLU A 32 4.69 15.26 3.82
CA GLU A 32 4.26 16.64 3.61
C GLU A 32 2.75 16.67 3.43
N VAL A 33 2.13 17.67 4.04
CA VAL A 33 0.69 17.90 3.95
C VAL A 33 0.49 19.31 3.38
N ASP A 34 -0.15 19.39 2.21
CA ASP A 34 -0.37 20.64 1.49
C ASP A 34 0.92 21.48 1.31
N GLY A 35 2.03 20.77 1.04
CA GLY A 35 3.32 21.39 0.76
C GLY A 35 4.18 21.71 1.99
N SER A 36 3.72 21.39 3.19
CA SER A 36 4.45 21.64 4.42
C SER A 36 4.70 20.34 5.19
N PRO A 37 5.85 20.21 5.89
CA PRO A 37 6.10 19.00 6.68
C PRO A 37 4.99 18.78 7.72
N LEU A 38 4.63 17.51 7.91
CA LEU A 38 3.65 17.14 8.93
C LEU A 38 4.18 17.51 10.32
N SER A 39 3.38 18.24 11.08
CA SER A 39 3.71 18.59 12.46
C SER A 39 3.61 17.38 13.38
N GLU A 40 4.58 17.20 14.25
CA GLU A 40 4.55 16.14 15.26
C GLU A 40 3.36 16.31 16.22
N ASP A 41 2.93 17.54 16.45
CA ASP A 41 1.80 17.85 17.33
C ASP A 41 0.46 17.44 16.72
N VAL A 42 0.36 17.42 15.41
CA VAL A 42 -0.87 17.08 14.69
C VAL A 42 -1.03 15.58 14.55
N GLY A 43 0.04 14.88 14.18
CA GLY A 43 0.00 13.46 13.91
C GLY A 43 -0.77 13.13 12.62
N ILE A 44 -0.72 11.88 12.23
CA ILE A 44 -1.40 11.41 11.01
C ILE A 44 -2.92 11.48 11.17
N GLU A 45 -3.43 11.20 12.36
CA GLU A 45 -4.86 11.29 12.66
C GLU A 45 -5.46 12.68 12.45
N GLY A 46 -4.64 13.72 12.56
CA GLY A 46 -5.07 15.10 12.37
C GLY A 46 -5.02 15.61 10.94
N VAL A 47 -4.55 14.80 9.99
CA VAL A 47 -4.48 15.21 8.58
C VAL A 47 -5.89 15.25 7.98
N PRO A 48 -6.30 16.38 7.37
CA PRO A 48 -7.61 16.44 6.72
C PRO A 48 -7.72 15.45 5.56
N ASP A 49 -8.90 14.86 5.37
CA ASP A 49 -9.14 13.86 4.32
C ASP A 49 -8.81 14.37 2.92
N GLY A 50 -9.11 15.63 2.65
CA GLY A 50 -8.87 16.24 1.33
C GLY A 50 -7.49 16.84 1.13
N ALA A 51 -6.60 16.76 2.12
CA ALA A 51 -5.27 17.32 2.01
C ALA A 51 -4.43 16.59 0.96
N ALA A 52 -3.57 17.34 0.26
CA ALA A 52 -2.59 16.76 -0.65
C ALA A 52 -1.38 16.29 0.16
N VAL A 53 -1.06 15.01 0.08
CA VAL A 53 -0.01 14.40 0.88
C VAL A 53 1.09 13.84 -0.02
N LYS A 54 2.35 14.04 0.39
CA LYS A 54 3.52 13.41 -0.24
C LYS A 54 4.26 12.60 0.80
N ILE A 55 4.64 11.39 0.42
CA ILE A 55 5.38 10.46 1.28
C ILE A 55 6.71 10.13 0.62
N ALA A 56 7.80 10.20 1.36
CA ALA A 56 9.13 9.88 0.84
C ALA A 56 9.95 9.10 1.87
N GLY A 57 10.71 8.14 1.38
CA GLY A 57 11.73 7.44 2.17
C GLY A 57 11.21 6.62 3.34
N GLY A 58 11.96 6.69 4.43
CA GLY A 58 11.68 5.93 5.63
C GLY A 58 12.05 4.47 5.52
N VAL A 59 11.80 3.73 6.59
CA VAL A 59 11.99 2.29 6.66
C VAL A 59 10.90 1.67 7.52
N VAL A 60 10.42 0.50 7.13
CA VAL A 60 9.47 -0.29 7.92
C VAL A 60 10.25 -1.42 8.58
N ILE A 61 10.14 -1.54 9.90
CA ILE A 61 10.90 -2.46 10.74
C ILE A 61 9.92 -3.42 11.42
N GLY A 62 10.37 -4.63 11.70
CA GLY A 62 9.58 -5.60 12.44
C GLY A 62 8.62 -6.43 11.60
N LEU A 63 8.75 -6.39 10.27
CA LEU A 63 7.98 -7.29 9.41
C LEU A 63 8.50 -8.73 9.54
N PRO A 64 7.63 -9.74 9.46
CA PRO A 64 8.07 -11.14 9.50
C PRO A 64 9.15 -11.43 8.46
N ASP A 65 10.21 -12.12 8.88
CA ASP A 65 11.34 -12.57 8.08
C ASP A 65 12.22 -11.45 7.48
N LEU A 66 11.94 -10.18 7.77
CA LEU A 66 12.71 -9.06 7.23
C LEU A 66 13.50 -8.29 8.29
N GLY A 67 13.05 -8.29 9.55
CA GLY A 67 13.75 -7.58 10.62
C GLY A 67 14.00 -6.11 10.29
N ASP A 68 15.28 -5.71 10.28
CA ASP A 68 15.70 -4.33 9.97
C ASP A 68 15.84 -4.08 8.47
N ASP A 69 15.66 -5.10 7.64
CA ASP A 69 15.82 -5.01 6.19
C ASP A 69 14.47 -4.80 5.47
N GLY A 70 13.51 -4.23 6.16
CA GLY A 70 12.19 -3.97 5.59
C GLY A 70 12.19 -2.94 4.46
N PRO A 71 11.06 -2.82 3.75
CA PRO A 71 10.92 -1.85 2.67
C PRO A 71 10.92 -0.42 3.20
N SER A 72 11.09 0.57 2.31
CA SER A 72 10.86 1.95 2.67
C SER A 72 9.38 2.15 3.04
N PHE A 73 9.11 3.19 3.83
CA PHE A 73 7.72 3.53 4.18
C PHE A 73 6.89 3.81 2.91
N GLU A 74 7.45 4.56 1.96
CA GLU A 74 6.78 4.80 0.69
C GLU A 74 6.55 3.52 -0.12
N GLY A 75 7.50 2.59 -0.13
CA GLY A 75 7.35 1.30 -0.80
C GLY A 75 6.27 0.44 -0.16
N HIS A 76 6.21 0.46 1.16
CA HIS A 76 5.17 -0.24 1.92
C HIS A 76 3.78 0.34 1.62
N PHE A 77 3.67 1.66 1.52
CA PHE A 77 2.44 2.33 1.11
C PHE A 77 2.01 1.92 -0.31
N LYS A 78 2.95 1.87 -1.25
CA LYS A 78 2.65 1.41 -2.62
C LYS A 78 2.14 -0.02 -2.65
N LYS A 79 2.72 -0.90 -1.83
CA LYS A 79 2.27 -2.29 -1.70
C LYS A 79 0.85 -2.35 -1.17
N TRP A 80 0.54 -1.58 -0.13
CA TRP A 80 -0.81 -1.49 0.42
C TRP A 80 -1.80 -0.99 -0.63
N ARG A 81 -1.45 0.09 -1.33
CA ARG A 81 -2.31 0.67 -2.37
C ARG A 81 -2.63 -0.35 -3.46
N ARG A 82 -1.64 -1.09 -3.90
CA ARG A 82 -1.83 -2.16 -4.90
C ARG A 82 -2.79 -3.23 -4.37
N ALA A 83 -2.66 -3.62 -3.12
CA ALA A 83 -3.53 -4.61 -2.50
C ALA A 83 -4.98 -4.15 -2.41
N GLN A 84 -5.24 -2.84 -2.33
CA GLN A 84 -6.61 -2.30 -2.30
C GLN A 84 -7.30 -2.37 -3.67
N SER A 85 -6.52 -2.34 -4.75
CA SER A 85 -7.06 -2.30 -6.11
C SER A 85 -6.88 -3.60 -6.89
N THR A 86 -6.19 -4.57 -6.31
CA THR A 86 -5.84 -5.82 -6.98
C THR A 86 -6.13 -7.00 -6.06
N VAL A 87 -6.70 -8.07 -6.62
CA VAL A 87 -6.94 -9.31 -5.89
C VAL A 87 -6.37 -10.46 -6.70
N LEU A 88 -5.82 -11.46 -6.00
CA LEU A 88 -5.37 -12.69 -6.59
C LEU A 88 -6.32 -13.82 -6.20
N PHE A 89 -6.74 -14.60 -7.16
CA PHE A 89 -7.58 -15.78 -6.90
C PHE A 89 -7.25 -16.89 -7.87
N VAL A 90 -7.53 -18.12 -7.48
CA VAL A 90 -7.29 -19.30 -8.28
C VAL A 90 -8.57 -19.67 -9.04
N VAL A 91 -8.44 -19.96 -10.34
CA VAL A 91 -9.55 -20.36 -11.17
C VAL A 91 -9.38 -21.82 -11.56
N GLU A 92 -10.39 -22.63 -11.31
CA GLU A 92 -10.46 -24.01 -11.79
C GLU A 92 -11.37 -24.08 -13.01
N CYS A 93 -10.97 -24.88 -14.00
CA CYS A 93 -11.80 -25.15 -15.17
C CYS A 93 -11.45 -26.51 -15.75
N ALA A 94 -12.33 -27.04 -16.58
CA ALA A 94 -12.05 -28.27 -17.33
C ALA A 94 -10.86 -28.04 -18.26
N LYS A 95 -10.04 -29.09 -18.49
CA LYS A 95 -8.83 -28.97 -19.29
C LYS A 95 -9.10 -28.46 -20.71
N ASP A 96 -10.19 -28.89 -21.30
CA ASP A 96 -10.59 -28.49 -22.66
C ASP A 96 -11.09 -27.04 -22.74
N LYS A 97 -11.35 -26.41 -21.59
CA LYS A 97 -11.80 -25.00 -21.51
C LYS A 97 -10.67 -24.05 -21.18
N LYS A 98 -9.47 -24.55 -20.94
CA LYS A 98 -8.34 -23.72 -20.46
C LYS A 98 -8.09 -22.50 -21.36
N GLY A 99 -8.03 -22.70 -22.67
CA GLY A 99 -7.79 -21.62 -23.62
C GLY A 99 -8.89 -20.55 -23.60
N ALA A 100 -10.14 -20.99 -23.58
CA ALA A 100 -11.29 -20.08 -23.55
C ALA A 100 -11.35 -19.28 -22.25
N VAL A 101 -11.09 -19.91 -21.10
CA VAL A 101 -11.06 -19.25 -19.80
C VAL A 101 -9.93 -18.23 -19.73
N ARG A 102 -8.72 -18.58 -20.18
CA ARG A 102 -7.59 -17.65 -20.21
C ARG A 102 -7.89 -16.43 -21.08
N ALA A 103 -8.47 -16.63 -22.24
CA ALA A 103 -8.84 -15.56 -23.15
C ALA A 103 -9.89 -14.63 -22.50
N ALA A 104 -10.88 -15.19 -21.82
CA ALA A 104 -11.90 -14.44 -21.13
C ALA A 104 -11.33 -13.59 -20.00
N ILE A 105 -10.39 -14.14 -19.23
CA ILE A 105 -9.72 -13.39 -18.13
C ILE A 105 -8.96 -12.19 -18.69
N ARG A 106 -8.20 -12.39 -19.75
CA ARG A 106 -7.45 -11.30 -20.40
C ARG A 106 -8.38 -10.24 -20.98
N ALA A 107 -9.45 -10.64 -21.62
CA ALA A 107 -10.43 -9.73 -22.20
C ALA A 107 -11.14 -8.89 -21.12
N ALA A 108 -11.32 -9.45 -19.93
CA ALA A 108 -11.91 -8.73 -18.80
C ALA A 108 -10.91 -7.84 -18.04
N GLY A 109 -9.63 -7.82 -18.45
CA GLY A 109 -8.61 -7.00 -17.80
C GLY A 109 -7.77 -7.74 -16.77
N GLY A 110 -7.93 -9.03 -16.61
CA GLY A 110 -7.14 -9.84 -15.71
C GLY A 110 -5.77 -10.20 -16.27
N ARG A 111 -4.86 -10.56 -15.37
CA ARG A 111 -3.53 -11.03 -15.70
C ARG A 111 -3.35 -12.47 -15.19
N ILE A 112 -2.73 -13.30 -16.01
CA ILE A 112 -2.43 -14.68 -15.66
C ILE A 112 -0.96 -14.76 -15.26
N THR A 113 -0.73 -15.29 -14.08
CA THR A 113 0.63 -15.46 -13.53
C THR A 113 1.08 -16.91 -13.63
#